data_b3665170d83113c73945efd05dd302d5
#
_entry.id   b3665170d83113c73945efd05dd302d5
#
_cell.length_a   1.000
_cell.length_b   1.000
_cell.length_c   1.000
_cell.angle_alpha   90.00
_cell.angle_beta   90.00
_cell.angle_gamma   90.00
#
_symmetry.space_group_name_H-M   'P 1'
#
loop_
_entity.id
_entity.type
_entity.pdbx_description
1 polymer ?
#
loop_
_entity_poly.entity_id
_entity_poly.type
_entity_poly.pdbx_seq_one_letter_code
_entity_poly.pdbx_strand_id
1 'polypeptide(L)'
;DMYLPLTGANSAASLASKPVRFVLMDEVDKSPPRSGGGREADPISLAKERTNTFSYNKKIFITSTPTLKTGSIWKEWESCTRKLFYYLPCPHCGKYQKLRFHQIKFAKEGTKTQRAETAYYECPYCQGHITDADKQKMLRQGKWMSEEEPEGVKPSRKKTGFAINAIYSPWLSLSDVAYKWLDAQGDQEKMQNFVNSWLGEPWEDVGSTVGAQKVLDNRGVLTRGIVPDWAQMITCGVDVQQNCLYYAVDAWGQGKKIYHLDHGCIKGTDFNTLWDIINQTYYNERGQDWYIDLALIDSGDQTDLVYDFCYLHFPLTVPVKGSSRPIPARFRRSEIQKEDSVAKGLSLIMCDGSYYKSMLYAKINAVDGSFQVFDGVDQEYCEQVTSEHKVFERKNGVESWVWQKKTSDAQNHYLDCEVYASCAADLMGGFALLEEPVEQPEAEVSAEPEEDSWGEDSWDNDDWEDDWD
;
A
#
# COMPACT_ATOMS: atom_id res chain seq x y z
N ASP A 1 24.80 40.15 10.87
CA ASP A 1 24.11 39.57 9.73
C ASP A 1 24.22 38.07 9.79
N MET A 2 23.13 37.38 9.55
CA MET A 2 23.08 35.90 9.48
C MET A 2 23.03 35.48 8.01
N TYR A 3 23.99 34.66 7.57
CA TYR A 3 24.04 34.12 6.23
C TYR A 3 23.46 32.68 6.25
N LEU A 4 22.40 32.42 5.48
CA LEU A 4 21.74 31.14 5.36
C LEU A 4 21.84 30.60 3.91
N PRO A 5 22.88 29.82 3.60
CA PRO A 5 22.98 29.17 2.30
C PRO A 5 21.97 28.02 2.19
N LEU A 6 21.26 27.95 1.07
CA LEU A 6 20.42 26.79 0.71
C LEU A 6 21.17 25.94 -0.31
N THR A 7 21.14 24.62 -0.11
CA THR A 7 21.80 23.69 -1.03
C THR A 7 20.98 22.40 -1.18
N GLY A 8 21.00 21.80 -2.37
CA GLY A 8 20.35 20.53 -2.64
C GLY A 8 21.25 19.35 -2.29
N ALA A 9 20.65 18.25 -1.84
CA ALA A 9 21.36 17.02 -1.46
C ALA A 9 22.15 16.35 -2.61
N ASN A 10 21.80 16.65 -3.87
CA ASN A 10 22.50 16.14 -5.06
C ASN A 10 23.84 16.84 -5.35
N SER A 11 24.08 18.02 -4.79
CA SER A 11 25.26 18.83 -5.06
C SER A 11 26.36 18.59 -4.03
N ALA A 12 27.16 17.57 -4.21
CA ALA A 12 28.29 17.27 -3.34
C ALA A 12 29.25 18.46 -3.16
N ALA A 13 29.55 19.20 -4.23
CA ALA A 13 30.41 20.41 -4.19
C ALA A 13 29.82 21.49 -3.31
N SER A 14 28.53 21.75 -3.37
CA SER A 14 27.84 22.71 -2.52
C SER A 14 27.80 22.28 -1.06
N LEU A 15 27.54 21.01 -0.81
CA LEU A 15 27.57 20.39 0.53
C LEU A 15 28.97 20.41 1.14
N ALA A 16 30.02 20.36 0.33
CA ALA A 16 31.41 20.30 0.74
C ALA A 16 32.12 21.71 0.87
N SER A 17 31.50 22.79 0.40
CA SER A 17 32.25 24.01 0.05
C SER A 17 32.60 24.94 1.22
N LYS A 18 31.80 24.99 2.31
CA LYS A 18 32.01 26.00 3.38
C LYS A 18 31.79 25.41 4.77
N PRO A 19 32.65 25.79 5.76
CA PRO A 19 32.40 25.46 7.15
C PRO A 19 31.17 26.24 7.67
N VAL A 20 30.30 25.55 8.40
CA VAL A 20 29.07 26.11 8.98
C VAL A 20 28.90 25.66 10.43
N ARG A 21 28.35 26.54 11.26
CA ARG A 21 28.08 26.24 12.67
C ARG A 21 26.77 25.48 12.89
N PHE A 22 25.77 25.84 12.10
CA PHE A 22 24.42 25.24 12.18
C PHE A 22 24.09 24.59 10.85
N VAL A 23 23.59 23.33 10.92
CA VAL A 23 23.08 22.58 9.77
C VAL A 23 21.65 22.19 10.05
N LEU A 24 20.77 22.53 9.13
CA LEU A 24 19.37 22.10 9.11
C LEU A 24 19.19 21.24 7.86
N MET A 25 18.78 20.00 8.05
CA MET A 25 18.51 19.06 6.97
C MET A 25 17.06 18.63 7.04
N ASP A 26 16.35 18.81 5.94
CA ASP A 26 14.95 18.45 5.82
C ASP A 26 14.74 17.34 4.79
N GLU A 27 13.76 16.48 5.02
CA GLU A 27 13.37 15.36 4.16
C GLU A 27 14.53 14.45 3.74
N VAL A 28 15.39 14.09 4.70
CA VAL A 28 16.62 13.33 4.41
C VAL A 28 16.37 11.94 3.85
N ASP A 29 15.22 11.30 4.14
CA ASP A 29 14.86 10.01 3.55
C ASP A 29 14.49 10.10 2.07
N LYS A 30 14.15 11.30 1.57
CA LYS A 30 13.91 11.57 0.15
C LYS A 30 15.18 12.00 -0.60
N SER A 31 16.27 12.18 0.12
CA SER A 31 17.58 12.49 -0.45
C SER A 31 18.22 11.26 -1.08
N PRO A 32 19.04 11.42 -2.14
CA PRO A 32 19.73 10.29 -2.74
C PRO A 32 20.69 9.64 -1.72
N PRO A 33 20.88 8.31 -1.78
CA PRO A 33 21.75 7.60 -0.84
C PRO A 33 23.22 7.99 -0.95
N ARG A 34 23.62 8.60 -2.08
CA ARG A 34 24.96 9.17 -2.32
C ARG A 34 24.85 10.45 -3.14
N SER A 35 25.68 11.43 -2.79
CA SER A 35 25.81 12.69 -3.55
C SER A 35 26.66 12.52 -4.80
N GLY A 36 26.63 13.53 -5.68
CA GLY A 36 27.54 13.60 -6.84
C GLY A 36 27.39 12.45 -7.84
N GLY A 37 26.17 11.95 -8.08
CA GLY A 37 25.97 10.83 -9.00
C GLY A 37 26.52 9.49 -8.49
N GLY A 38 26.63 9.31 -7.17
CA GLY A 38 27.10 8.08 -6.54
C GLY A 38 28.59 8.00 -6.27
N ARG A 39 29.34 9.05 -6.56
CA ARG A 39 30.81 9.12 -6.39
C ARG A 39 31.25 9.61 -5.00
N GLU A 40 30.38 10.31 -4.30
CA GLU A 40 30.66 10.92 -2.99
C GLU A 40 29.93 10.17 -1.87
N ALA A 41 30.24 10.53 -0.62
CA ALA A 41 29.55 10.02 0.56
C ALA A 41 28.07 10.46 0.59
N ASP A 42 27.30 9.93 1.54
CA ASP A 42 25.91 10.34 1.73
C ASP A 42 25.80 11.82 2.11
N PRO A 43 24.72 12.52 1.72
CA PRO A 43 24.55 13.95 1.97
C PRO A 43 24.63 14.34 3.45
N ILE A 44 24.14 13.46 4.34
CA ILE A 44 24.12 13.72 5.79
C ILE A 44 25.55 13.76 6.34
N SER A 45 26.37 12.79 5.97
CA SER A 45 27.78 12.73 6.38
C SER A 45 28.56 13.94 5.86
N LEU A 46 28.40 14.28 4.56
CA LEU A 46 29.05 15.46 3.96
C LEU A 46 28.67 16.74 4.69
N ALA A 47 27.39 16.95 4.98
CA ALA A 47 26.91 18.12 5.69
C ALA A 47 27.40 18.17 7.15
N LYS A 48 27.45 17.03 7.84
CA LYS A 48 27.98 16.94 9.21
C LYS A 48 29.45 17.31 9.29
N GLU A 49 30.27 16.93 8.32
CA GLU A 49 31.70 17.27 8.27
C GLU A 49 31.93 18.78 8.20
N ARG A 50 31.04 19.55 7.60
CA ARG A 50 31.14 21.04 7.53
C ARG A 50 31.08 21.70 8.90
N THR A 51 30.59 21.01 9.91
CA THR A 51 30.50 21.54 11.28
C THR A 51 31.75 21.26 12.13
N ASN A 52 32.75 20.57 11.62
CA ASN A 52 33.90 20.12 12.39
C ASN A 52 34.73 21.29 12.95
N THR A 53 34.87 22.40 12.23
CA THR A 53 35.52 23.64 12.71
C THR A 53 34.82 24.22 13.94
N PHE A 54 33.53 23.96 14.14
CA PHE A 54 32.72 24.46 15.25
C PHE A 54 32.40 23.35 16.28
N SER A 55 33.33 22.44 16.55
CA SER A 55 33.13 21.21 17.31
C SER A 55 32.51 21.43 18.70
N TYR A 56 32.77 22.58 19.36
CA TYR A 56 32.30 22.89 20.72
C TYR A 56 30.93 23.59 20.78
N ASN A 57 30.47 24.22 19.68
CA ASN A 57 29.22 24.99 19.65
C ASN A 57 28.35 24.76 18.40
N LYS A 58 28.62 23.71 17.65
CA LYS A 58 27.79 23.31 16.50
C LYS A 58 26.43 22.77 16.93
N LYS A 59 25.43 22.94 16.05
CA LYS A 59 24.15 22.27 16.13
C LYS A 59 23.76 21.70 14.76
N ILE A 60 23.29 20.48 14.77
CA ILE A 60 22.82 19.77 13.60
C ILE A 60 21.38 19.34 13.89
N PHE A 61 20.45 19.73 13.04
CA PHE A 61 19.06 19.36 13.11
C PHE A 61 18.69 18.62 11.84
N ILE A 62 18.14 17.41 11.99
CA ILE A 62 17.77 16.52 10.90
C ILE A 62 16.30 16.16 11.08
N THR A 63 15.50 16.38 10.05
CA THR A 63 14.08 16.04 10.06
C THR A 63 13.70 15.31 8.78
N SER A 64 12.78 14.39 8.88
CA SER A 64 12.16 13.68 7.77
C SER A 64 10.97 12.87 8.24
N THR A 65 10.03 12.63 7.35
CA THR A 65 9.11 11.51 7.44
C THR A 65 9.91 10.22 7.19
N PRO A 66 9.87 9.23 8.11
CA PRO A 66 10.57 7.96 7.88
C PRO A 66 9.94 7.20 6.73
N THR A 67 10.75 6.55 5.90
CA THR A 67 10.28 5.71 4.81
C THR A 67 10.37 4.22 5.17
N LEU A 68 11.59 3.71 5.34
CA LEU A 68 11.89 2.32 5.69
C LEU A 68 12.80 2.29 6.93
N LYS A 69 12.90 1.15 7.61
CA LYS A 69 13.90 0.95 8.69
C LYS A 69 15.34 1.12 8.22
N THR A 70 15.60 0.92 6.93
CA THR A 70 16.91 1.18 6.31
C THR A 70 17.12 2.64 5.93
N GLY A 71 16.08 3.49 6.06
CA GLY A 71 16.10 4.90 5.73
C GLY A 71 17.08 5.70 6.61
N SER A 72 17.51 6.84 6.07
CA SER A 72 18.52 7.70 6.72
C SER A 72 18.05 8.25 8.05
N ILE A 73 16.79 8.73 8.13
CA ILE A 73 16.26 9.30 9.37
C ILE A 73 16.09 8.21 10.45
N TRP A 74 15.72 6.98 10.06
CA TRP A 74 15.58 5.89 11.03
C TRP A 74 16.92 5.46 11.60
N LYS A 75 17.96 5.35 10.78
CA LYS A 75 19.35 5.11 11.25
C LYS A 75 19.82 6.20 12.20
N GLU A 76 19.52 7.46 11.88
CA GLU A 76 19.81 8.59 12.76
C GLU A 76 19.03 8.51 14.08
N TRP A 77 17.75 8.10 14.05
CA TRP A 77 16.93 7.87 15.23
C TRP A 77 17.47 6.74 16.10
N GLU A 78 17.83 5.59 15.51
CA GLU A 78 18.37 4.45 16.26
C GLU A 78 19.67 4.77 16.96
N SER A 79 20.50 5.60 16.34
CA SER A 79 21.75 6.06 16.93
C SER A 79 21.59 7.17 17.99
N CYS A 80 20.36 7.63 18.27
CA CYS A 80 20.11 8.60 19.33
C CYS A 80 20.31 7.98 20.72
N THR A 81 21.05 8.70 21.56
CA THR A 81 21.27 8.32 22.97
C THR A 81 20.08 8.67 23.86
N ARG A 82 19.22 9.56 23.40
CA ARG A 82 18.00 9.96 24.07
C ARG A 82 16.87 10.05 23.05
N LYS A 83 15.79 9.29 23.24
CA LYS A 83 14.61 9.25 22.39
C LYS A 83 13.44 9.86 23.13
N LEU A 84 12.88 10.93 22.59
CA LEU A 84 11.82 11.71 23.22
C LEU A 84 10.53 11.59 22.42
N PHE A 85 9.44 11.39 23.15
CA PHE A 85 8.07 11.41 22.64
C PHE A 85 7.28 12.50 23.36
N TYR A 86 6.26 13.04 22.68
CA TYR A 86 5.43 14.06 23.26
C TYR A 86 4.28 13.43 24.05
N TYR A 87 4.30 13.57 25.38
CA TYR A 87 3.31 13.02 26.28
C TYR A 87 2.28 14.09 26.65
N LEU A 88 1.00 13.71 26.64
CA LEU A 88 -0.13 14.57 26.97
C LEU A 88 -0.84 14.05 28.23
N PRO A 89 -1.28 14.95 29.14
CA PRO A 89 -2.07 14.53 30.30
C PRO A 89 -3.49 14.17 29.89
N CYS A 90 -4.00 13.04 30.37
CA CYS A 90 -5.39 12.67 30.18
C CYS A 90 -6.32 13.65 30.91
N PRO A 91 -7.40 14.16 30.30
CA PRO A 91 -8.33 15.12 30.95
C PRO A 91 -9.13 14.49 32.08
N HIS A 92 -9.27 13.15 32.10
CA HIS A 92 -10.04 12.43 33.11
C HIS A 92 -9.21 11.98 34.32
N CYS A 93 -8.02 11.42 34.09
CA CYS A 93 -7.19 10.87 35.18
C CYS A 93 -5.86 11.59 35.41
N GLY A 94 -5.51 12.58 34.60
CA GLY A 94 -4.27 13.37 34.70
C GLY A 94 -2.98 12.62 34.32
N LYS A 95 -3.02 11.31 34.06
CA LYS A 95 -1.83 10.55 33.68
C LYS A 95 -1.31 10.95 32.31
N TYR A 96 -0.02 11.14 32.19
CA TYR A 96 0.65 11.46 30.94
C TYR A 96 0.74 10.22 30.05
N GLN A 97 0.40 10.36 28.77
CA GLN A 97 0.35 9.29 27.79
C GLN A 97 0.85 9.76 26.43
N LYS A 98 1.47 8.84 25.68
CA LYS A 98 1.81 9.03 24.27
C LYS A 98 0.59 8.66 23.42
N LEU A 99 0.24 9.50 22.46
CA LEU A 99 -0.85 9.19 21.54
C LEU A 99 -0.45 8.09 20.56
N ARG A 100 -1.22 7.01 20.54
CA ARG A 100 -1.01 5.83 19.67
C ARG A 100 -2.29 5.54 18.88
N PHE A 101 -2.15 5.13 17.63
CA PHE A 101 -3.28 4.86 16.76
C PHE A 101 -4.25 3.80 17.31
N HIS A 102 -3.73 2.70 17.87
CA HIS A 102 -4.58 1.62 18.41
C HIS A 102 -5.51 2.03 19.57
N GLN A 103 -5.31 3.23 20.15
CA GLN A 103 -6.20 3.83 21.13
C GLN A 103 -7.33 4.65 20.48
N ILE A 104 -7.29 4.90 19.17
CA ILE A 104 -8.42 5.47 18.44
C ILE A 104 -9.44 4.36 18.22
N LYS A 105 -10.63 4.55 18.78
CA LYS A 105 -11.76 3.63 18.66
C LYS A 105 -12.82 4.24 17.79
N PHE A 106 -13.49 3.42 16.99
CA PHE A 106 -14.59 3.80 16.11
C PHE A 106 -15.50 2.60 15.86
N ALA A 107 -16.71 2.83 15.34
CA ALA A 107 -17.68 1.79 15.06
C ALA A 107 -17.14 0.73 14.08
N LYS A 108 -17.61 -0.50 14.22
CA LYS A 108 -17.24 -1.61 13.33
C LYS A 108 -18.12 -1.71 12.09
N GLU A 109 -19.35 -1.24 12.18
CA GLU A 109 -20.38 -1.31 11.14
C GLU A 109 -20.63 0.06 10.51
N GLY A 110 -21.09 0.07 9.26
CA GLY A 110 -21.35 1.27 8.48
C GLY A 110 -20.29 1.53 7.40
N THR A 111 -20.51 2.57 6.60
CA THR A 111 -19.55 3.05 5.60
C THR A 111 -18.26 3.54 6.26
N LYS A 112 -17.18 3.69 5.51
CA LYS A 112 -15.89 4.20 6.02
C LYS A 112 -16.08 5.56 6.70
N THR A 113 -16.85 6.44 6.08
CA THR A 113 -17.16 7.78 6.61
C THR A 113 -17.94 7.70 7.91
N GLN A 114 -19.06 6.95 7.94
CA GLN A 114 -19.89 6.79 9.15
C GLN A 114 -19.09 6.20 10.31
N ARG A 115 -18.25 5.20 10.04
CA ARG A 115 -17.35 4.60 11.05
C ARG A 115 -16.35 5.62 11.58
N ALA A 116 -15.72 6.38 10.69
CA ALA A 116 -14.73 7.38 11.07
C ALA A 116 -15.31 8.51 11.92
N GLU A 117 -16.55 8.97 11.63
CA GLU A 117 -17.24 10.01 12.39
C GLU A 117 -17.49 9.64 13.86
N THR A 118 -17.52 8.35 14.18
CA THR A 118 -17.66 7.87 15.57
C THR A 118 -16.33 7.84 16.33
N ALA A 119 -15.22 8.29 15.73
CA ALA A 119 -13.90 8.14 16.28
C ALA A 119 -13.69 8.96 17.56
N TYR A 120 -13.14 8.32 18.58
CA TYR A 120 -12.66 8.94 19.80
C TYR A 120 -11.35 8.28 20.24
N TYR A 121 -10.58 8.96 21.09
CA TYR A 121 -9.37 8.37 21.66
C TYR A 121 -9.67 7.83 23.05
N GLU A 122 -9.31 6.57 23.29
CA GLU A 122 -9.50 5.91 24.58
C GLU A 122 -8.23 5.98 25.42
N CYS A 123 -8.33 6.51 26.62
CA CYS A 123 -7.20 6.57 27.54
C CYS A 123 -6.76 5.15 27.97
N PRO A 124 -5.48 4.75 27.79
CA PRO A 124 -5.02 3.41 28.18
C PRO A 124 -5.03 3.14 29.68
N TYR A 125 -5.19 4.18 30.52
CA TYR A 125 -5.17 4.05 31.98
C TYR A 125 -6.53 4.03 32.65
N CYS A 126 -7.47 4.86 32.16
CA CYS A 126 -8.80 4.99 32.78
C CYS A 126 -9.94 4.69 31.83
N GLN A 127 -9.64 4.35 30.57
CA GLN A 127 -10.62 4.08 29.51
C GLN A 127 -11.58 5.26 29.23
N GLY A 128 -11.29 6.44 29.73
CA GLY A 128 -12.05 7.65 29.48
C GLY A 128 -11.97 8.06 28.02
N HIS A 129 -13.10 8.49 27.45
CA HIS A 129 -13.19 8.94 26.07
C HIS A 129 -12.66 10.36 25.94
N ILE A 130 -11.72 10.57 25.06
CA ILE A 130 -11.08 11.85 24.78
C ILE A 130 -11.53 12.30 23.40
N THR A 131 -12.10 13.49 23.33
CA THR A 131 -12.59 14.12 22.09
C THR A 131 -11.52 15.01 21.44
N ASP A 132 -11.77 15.48 20.22
CA ASP A 132 -10.90 16.47 19.56
C ASP A 132 -10.79 17.77 20.35
N ALA A 133 -11.88 18.22 21.02
CA ALA A 133 -11.85 19.38 21.88
C ALA A 133 -10.93 19.19 23.12
N ASP A 134 -10.93 18.00 23.67
CA ASP A 134 -10.02 17.64 24.76
C ASP A 134 -8.56 17.54 24.26
N LYS A 135 -8.34 16.94 23.09
CA LYS A 135 -7.04 16.88 22.45
C LYS A 135 -6.41 18.27 22.31
N GLN A 136 -7.17 19.27 21.87
CA GLN A 136 -6.69 20.65 21.75
C GLN A 136 -6.21 21.24 23.09
N LYS A 137 -6.91 20.94 24.20
CA LYS A 137 -6.49 21.37 25.54
C LYS A 137 -5.26 20.62 26.02
N MET A 138 -5.20 19.31 25.78
CA MET A 138 -4.08 18.44 26.17
C MET A 138 -2.78 18.86 25.47
N LEU A 139 -2.82 19.21 24.17
CA LEU A 139 -1.65 19.61 23.39
C LEU A 139 -0.90 20.78 24.02
N ARG A 140 -1.59 21.73 24.68
CA ARG A 140 -0.97 22.88 25.35
C ARG A 140 -0.23 22.52 26.64
N GLN A 141 -0.50 21.33 27.19
CA GLN A 141 0.06 20.85 28.47
C GLN A 141 1.06 19.71 28.28
N GLY A 142 1.41 19.42 27.02
CA GLY A 142 2.28 18.31 26.68
C GLY A 142 3.74 18.52 27.12
N LYS A 143 4.45 17.41 27.27
CA LYS A 143 5.86 17.37 27.68
C LYS A 143 6.63 16.36 26.86
N TRP A 144 7.84 16.70 26.43
CA TRP A 144 8.77 15.75 25.85
C TRP A 144 9.39 14.88 26.94
N MET A 145 9.16 13.57 26.87
CA MET A 145 9.64 12.60 27.85
C MET A 145 10.27 11.40 27.14
N SER A 146 11.24 10.75 27.79
CA SER A 146 11.84 9.50 27.35
C SER A 146 11.07 8.33 27.92
N GLU A 147 10.91 7.25 27.14
CA GLU A 147 10.36 5.98 27.67
C GLU A 147 11.38 5.23 28.51
N GLU A 148 12.66 5.37 28.18
CA GLU A 148 13.78 4.74 28.88
C GLU A 148 14.81 5.84 29.22
N GLU A 149 14.90 6.24 30.47
CA GLU A 149 16.10 6.89 31.01
C GLU A 149 16.93 5.82 31.68
N PRO A 150 18.08 5.41 31.12
CA PRO A 150 18.95 4.47 31.80
C PRO A 150 19.43 5.11 33.09
N GLU A 151 19.05 4.52 34.22
CA GLU A 151 19.51 4.95 35.54
C GLU A 151 21.04 4.98 35.57
N GLY A 152 21.60 6.12 35.93
CA GLY A 152 23.03 6.28 36.19
C GLY A 152 23.93 6.59 35.02
N VAL A 153 23.43 6.64 33.78
CA VAL A 153 24.21 7.04 32.60
C VAL A 153 24.07 8.52 32.39
N LYS A 154 25.08 9.32 32.72
CA LYS A 154 25.16 10.71 32.29
C LYS A 154 25.23 10.70 30.73
N PRO A 155 24.24 11.26 30.03
CA PRO A 155 24.23 11.22 28.59
C PRO A 155 25.45 11.98 28.09
N SER A 156 26.45 11.24 27.60
CA SER A 156 27.57 11.87 26.91
C SER A 156 27.06 12.50 25.60
N ARG A 157 27.66 13.56 25.17
CA ARG A 157 27.44 14.35 23.95
C ARG A 157 26.47 13.75 22.94
N LYS A 158 25.45 14.33 22.72
CA LYS A 158 24.09 13.93 22.88
C LYS A 158 23.36 14.11 21.60
N LYS A 159 23.08 12.97 21.00
CA LYS A 159 22.14 12.88 19.93
C LYS A 159 20.76 12.63 20.55
N THR A 160 19.88 13.62 20.43
CA THR A 160 18.51 13.52 20.90
C THR A 160 17.57 13.39 19.72
N GLY A 161 16.75 12.35 19.71
CA GLY A 161 15.69 12.15 18.74
C GLY A 161 14.35 12.62 19.30
N PHE A 162 13.49 13.11 18.43
CA PHE A 162 12.12 13.51 18.73
C PHE A 162 11.19 12.79 17.75
N ALA A 163 10.17 12.11 18.25
CA ALA A 163 9.17 11.45 17.43
C ALA A 163 7.78 12.02 17.72
N ILE A 164 7.03 12.30 16.65
CA ILE A 164 5.67 12.80 16.69
C ILE A 164 4.91 12.25 15.49
N ASN A 165 3.61 12.03 15.64
CA ASN A 165 2.73 11.55 14.56
C ASN A 165 1.59 12.52 14.28
N ALA A 166 0.78 12.25 13.24
CA ALA A 166 -0.31 13.14 12.81
C ALA A 166 -1.42 13.28 13.85
N ILE A 167 -1.57 12.34 14.80
CA ILE A 167 -2.60 12.41 15.86
C ILE A 167 -2.40 13.66 16.74
N TYR A 168 -1.16 14.15 16.85
CA TYR A 168 -0.84 15.39 17.58
C TYR A 168 -1.16 16.67 16.80
N SER A 169 -1.53 16.56 15.50
CA SER A 169 -1.87 17.74 14.72
C SER A 169 -3.11 18.43 15.28
N PRO A 170 -3.06 19.76 15.52
CA PRO A 170 -4.23 20.51 15.92
C PRO A 170 -5.25 20.71 14.79
N TRP A 171 -4.84 20.48 13.54
CA TRP A 171 -5.67 20.67 12.34
C TRP A 171 -6.38 19.39 11.87
N LEU A 172 -5.97 18.23 12.37
CA LEU A 172 -6.54 16.92 12.02
C LEU A 172 -7.44 16.45 13.16
N SER A 173 -8.63 15.98 12.83
CA SER A 173 -9.53 15.32 13.78
C SER A 173 -9.14 13.85 14.00
N LEU A 174 -9.67 13.23 15.04
CA LEU A 174 -9.57 11.79 15.26
C LEU A 174 -10.30 11.01 14.15
N SER A 175 -11.37 11.60 13.62
CA SER A 175 -12.12 11.09 12.48
C SER A 175 -11.26 11.05 11.21
N ASP A 176 -10.50 12.11 10.91
CA ASP A 176 -9.59 12.12 9.75
C ASP A 176 -8.56 10.99 9.81
N VAL A 177 -7.98 10.76 11.00
CA VAL A 177 -7.00 9.70 11.20
C VAL A 177 -7.65 8.32 11.03
N ALA A 178 -8.85 8.12 11.58
CA ALA A 178 -9.61 6.87 11.45
C ALA A 178 -10.03 6.62 10.00
N TYR A 179 -10.52 7.65 9.29
CA TYR A 179 -10.90 7.54 7.88
C TYR A 179 -9.70 7.15 7.01
N LYS A 180 -8.54 7.80 7.23
CA LYS A 180 -7.34 7.51 6.45
C LYS A 180 -6.85 6.07 6.61
N TRP A 181 -6.97 5.53 7.82
CA TRP A 181 -6.69 4.12 8.08
C TRP A 181 -7.70 3.19 7.41
N LEU A 182 -9.00 3.51 7.52
CA LEU A 182 -10.07 2.73 6.88
C LEU A 182 -9.93 2.72 5.36
N ASP A 183 -9.54 3.85 4.76
CA ASP A 183 -9.30 3.94 3.33
C ASP A 183 -8.07 3.17 2.87
N ALA A 184 -7.09 3.02 3.76
CA ALA A 184 -5.86 2.28 3.45
C ALA A 184 -6.01 0.76 3.55
N GLN A 185 -7.11 0.25 4.10
CA GLN A 185 -7.31 -1.20 4.22
C GLN A 185 -7.37 -1.88 2.85
N GLY A 186 -6.60 -2.97 2.69
CA GLY A 186 -6.51 -3.73 1.45
C GLY A 186 -5.69 -3.07 0.32
N ASP A 187 -5.11 -1.90 0.56
CA ASP A 187 -4.23 -1.19 -0.38
C ASP A 187 -2.86 -0.94 0.28
N GLN A 188 -1.84 -1.62 -0.22
CA GLN A 188 -0.50 -1.57 0.36
C GLN A 188 0.14 -0.18 0.25
N GLU A 189 -0.05 0.53 -0.87
CA GLU A 189 0.54 1.86 -1.07
C GLU A 189 -0.10 2.88 -0.13
N LYS A 190 -1.43 2.84 0.00
CA LYS A 190 -2.16 3.68 0.95
C LYS A 190 -1.77 3.36 2.40
N MET A 191 -1.59 2.07 2.73
CA MET A 191 -1.18 1.64 4.07
C MET A 191 0.25 2.08 4.38
N GLN A 192 1.17 1.95 3.44
CA GLN A 192 2.53 2.49 3.60
C GLN A 192 2.51 4.00 3.82
N ASN A 193 1.73 4.73 3.02
CA ASN A 193 1.58 6.17 3.22
C ASN A 193 0.98 6.51 4.59
N PHE A 194 -0.01 5.74 5.06
CA PHE A 194 -0.57 5.93 6.40
C PHE A 194 0.48 5.71 7.49
N VAL A 195 1.24 4.62 7.44
CA VAL A 195 2.29 4.33 8.43
C VAL A 195 3.38 5.40 8.40
N ASN A 196 3.90 5.73 7.22
CA ASN A 196 5.01 6.67 7.09
C ASN A 196 4.58 8.10 7.42
N SER A 197 3.51 8.60 6.78
CA SER A 197 3.15 10.03 6.84
C SER A 197 2.22 10.37 8.00
N TRP A 198 1.37 9.43 8.44
CA TRP A 198 0.41 9.71 9.51
C TRP A 198 0.86 9.19 10.87
N LEU A 199 1.49 8.01 10.92
CA LEU A 199 2.04 7.48 12.17
C LEU A 199 3.48 7.96 12.43
N GLY A 200 4.20 8.44 11.40
CA GLY A 200 5.59 8.84 11.53
C GLY A 200 6.51 7.66 11.85
N GLU A 201 6.14 6.48 11.38
CA GLU A 201 6.85 5.21 11.61
C GLU A 201 7.44 4.70 10.29
N PRO A 202 8.59 4.01 10.32
CA PRO A 202 9.14 3.39 9.13
C PRO A 202 8.23 2.25 8.67
N TRP A 203 7.97 2.18 7.37
CA TRP A 203 7.27 1.05 6.80
C TRP A 203 8.09 -0.23 6.95
N GLU A 204 7.51 -1.21 7.57
CA GLU A 204 7.93 -2.60 7.46
C GLU A 204 6.89 -3.30 6.61
N ASP A 205 7.34 -3.95 5.56
CA ASP A 205 6.44 -4.79 4.78
C ASP A 205 6.12 -6.06 5.59
N VAL A 206 5.33 -5.86 6.65
CA VAL A 206 4.85 -6.96 7.52
C VAL A 206 3.96 -7.90 6.72
N GLY A 207 3.36 -7.39 5.63
CA GLY A 207 2.63 -8.17 4.65
C GLY A 207 3.51 -9.11 3.83
N SER A 208 4.84 -8.91 3.82
CA SER A 208 5.77 -9.75 3.07
C SER A 208 6.04 -11.11 3.72
N THR A 209 5.57 -11.36 4.93
CA THR A 209 5.75 -12.65 5.63
C THR A 209 4.40 -13.18 6.10
N VAL A 210 3.67 -13.78 5.19
CA VAL A 210 2.44 -14.53 5.49
C VAL A 210 2.82 -15.98 5.74
N GLY A 211 2.30 -16.59 6.80
CA GLY A 211 2.43 -18.03 7.03
C GLY A 211 1.21 -18.80 6.52
N ALA A 212 1.38 -20.08 6.18
CA ALA A 212 0.29 -20.95 5.74
C ALA A 212 -0.91 -20.96 6.71
N GLN A 213 -0.64 -20.85 8.01
CA GLN A 213 -1.68 -20.76 9.03
C GLN A 213 -2.62 -19.57 8.83
N LYS A 214 -2.11 -18.43 8.36
CA LYS A 214 -2.94 -17.25 8.11
C LYS A 214 -3.94 -17.45 6.97
N VAL A 215 -3.57 -18.23 5.94
CA VAL A 215 -4.49 -18.62 4.86
C VAL A 215 -5.56 -19.56 5.41
N LEU A 216 -5.18 -20.54 6.24
CA LEU A 216 -6.12 -21.42 6.93
C LEU A 216 -7.09 -20.67 7.87
N ASP A 217 -6.62 -19.64 8.55
CA ASP A 217 -7.45 -18.79 9.44
C ASP A 217 -8.47 -17.95 8.64
N ASN A 218 -8.22 -17.71 7.35
CA ASN A 218 -9.14 -17.03 6.43
C ASN A 218 -10.15 -17.96 5.76
N ARG A 219 -10.34 -19.17 6.29
CA ARG A 219 -11.31 -20.14 5.78
C ARG A 219 -12.72 -19.59 5.87
N GLY A 220 -13.43 -19.63 4.73
CA GLY A 220 -14.85 -19.32 4.62
C GLY A 220 -15.71 -20.52 4.98
N VAL A 221 -17.01 -20.37 4.77
CA VAL A 221 -18.02 -21.40 5.07
C VAL A 221 -18.46 -22.20 3.84
N LEU A 222 -18.13 -21.72 2.63
CA LEU A 222 -18.54 -22.35 1.39
C LEU A 222 -17.57 -23.49 1.03
N THR A 223 -18.11 -24.57 0.49
CA THR A 223 -17.33 -25.70 -0.02
C THR A 223 -16.69 -25.38 -1.36
N ARG A 224 -15.70 -26.19 -1.74
CA ARG A 224 -14.97 -26.06 -3.02
C ARG A 224 -15.92 -25.90 -4.21
N GLY A 225 -15.65 -24.93 -5.07
CA GLY A 225 -16.39 -24.68 -6.30
C GLY A 225 -17.70 -23.90 -6.14
N ILE A 226 -18.10 -23.53 -4.91
CA ILE A 226 -19.30 -22.71 -4.69
C ILE A 226 -18.93 -21.23 -4.69
N VAL A 227 -19.57 -20.48 -5.59
CA VAL A 227 -19.34 -19.05 -5.78
C VAL A 227 -20.15 -18.24 -4.75
N PRO A 228 -19.54 -17.34 -4.00
CA PRO A 228 -20.27 -16.47 -3.08
C PRO A 228 -21.28 -15.57 -3.83
N ASP A 229 -22.44 -15.34 -3.24
CA ASP A 229 -23.49 -14.49 -3.83
C ASP A 229 -23.06 -13.04 -4.10
N TRP A 230 -22.01 -12.56 -3.42
CA TRP A 230 -21.44 -11.21 -3.64
C TRP A 230 -20.43 -11.16 -4.79
N ALA A 231 -20.08 -12.29 -5.41
CA ALA A 231 -19.14 -12.32 -6.52
C ALA A 231 -19.67 -11.54 -7.75
N GLN A 232 -18.77 -10.98 -8.51
CA GLN A 232 -19.07 -10.23 -9.74
C GLN A 232 -18.35 -10.81 -10.95
N MET A 233 -17.26 -11.57 -10.75
CA MET A 233 -16.54 -12.28 -11.80
C MET A 233 -15.77 -13.46 -11.22
N ILE A 234 -15.40 -14.40 -12.11
CA ILE A 234 -14.49 -15.52 -11.81
C ILE A 234 -13.32 -15.48 -12.77
N THR A 235 -12.11 -15.63 -12.23
CA THR A 235 -10.90 -15.72 -13.07
C THR A 235 -10.07 -16.94 -12.71
N CYS A 236 -9.23 -17.36 -13.66
CA CYS A 236 -8.33 -18.48 -13.49
C CYS A 236 -6.89 -18.05 -13.82
N GLY A 237 -5.95 -18.50 -13.00
CA GLY A 237 -4.52 -18.41 -13.30
C GLY A 237 -3.92 -19.80 -13.42
N VAL A 238 -3.05 -20.00 -14.41
CA VAL A 238 -2.39 -21.28 -14.67
C VAL A 238 -0.90 -21.11 -14.75
N ASP A 239 -0.17 -21.85 -13.93
CA ASP A 239 1.29 -21.97 -13.99
C ASP A 239 1.67 -23.27 -14.70
N VAL A 240 2.38 -23.14 -15.83
CA VAL A 240 2.75 -24.27 -16.72
C VAL A 240 4.16 -24.71 -16.40
N GLN A 241 4.28 -25.98 -15.97
CA GLN A 241 5.54 -26.64 -15.70
C GLN A 241 5.75 -27.83 -16.65
N GLN A 242 6.96 -28.38 -16.70
CA GLN A 242 7.27 -29.50 -17.62
C GLN A 242 6.41 -30.73 -17.37
N ASN A 243 6.04 -31.00 -16.12
CA ASN A 243 5.39 -32.25 -15.72
C ASN A 243 4.03 -32.03 -15.01
N CYS A 244 3.58 -30.78 -14.91
CA CYS A 244 2.32 -30.45 -14.25
C CYS A 244 1.79 -29.09 -14.71
N LEU A 245 0.45 -28.97 -14.83
CA LEU A 245 -0.23 -27.70 -14.98
C LEU A 245 -0.91 -27.39 -13.65
N TYR A 246 -0.45 -26.37 -12.93
CA TYR A 246 -1.11 -25.88 -11.73
C TYR A 246 -2.14 -24.84 -12.10
N TYR A 247 -3.27 -24.84 -11.41
CA TYR A 247 -4.30 -23.82 -11.61
C TYR A 247 -4.90 -23.35 -10.29
N ALA A 248 -5.38 -22.12 -10.28
CA ALA A 248 -6.17 -21.52 -9.20
C ALA A 248 -7.34 -20.75 -9.82
N VAL A 249 -8.50 -20.83 -9.18
CA VAL A 249 -9.74 -20.18 -9.61
C VAL A 249 -10.28 -19.32 -8.48
N ASP A 250 -10.50 -18.04 -8.75
CA ASP A 250 -10.93 -17.06 -7.77
C ASP A 250 -12.19 -16.33 -8.19
N ALA A 251 -13.09 -16.12 -7.24
CA ALA A 251 -14.21 -15.20 -7.36
C ALA A 251 -13.84 -13.82 -6.78
N TRP A 252 -14.23 -12.79 -7.51
CA TRP A 252 -13.93 -11.40 -7.21
C TRP A 252 -15.18 -10.59 -6.92
N GLY A 253 -15.10 -9.71 -5.93
CA GLY A 253 -16.19 -8.83 -5.55
C GLY A 253 -15.73 -7.41 -5.25
N GLN A 254 -16.66 -6.58 -4.83
CA GLN A 254 -16.43 -5.18 -4.51
C GLN A 254 -15.26 -5.00 -3.53
N GLY A 255 -14.46 -3.94 -3.70
CA GLY A 255 -13.25 -3.70 -2.91
C GLY A 255 -12.11 -4.68 -3.24
N LYS A 256 -12.15 -5.34 -4.40
CA LYS A 256 -11.19 -6.39 -4.79
C LYS A 256 -11.21 -7.57 -3.82
N LYS A 257 -12.36 -7.85 -3.21
CA LYS A 257 -12.55 -9.00 -2.34
C LYS A 257 -12.33 -10.28 -3.13
N ILE A 258 -11.63 -11.26 -2.53
CA ILE A 258 -11.25 -12.52 -3.16
C ILE A 258 -11.88 -13.68 -2.37
N TYR A 259 -12.49 -14.60 -3.08
CA TYR A 259 -12.84 -15.91 -2.56
C TYR A 259 -12.20 -16.98 -3.44
N HIS A 260 -11.23 -17.71 -2.91
CA HIS A 260 -10.59 -18.82 -3.60
C HIS A 260 -11.56 -19.98 -3.72
N LEU A 261 -11.91 -20.36 -4.97
CA LEU A 261 -12.94 -21.36 -5.27
C LEU A 261 -12.37 -22.75 -5.47
N ASP A 262 -11.24 -22.85 -6.18
CA ASP A 262 -10.71 -24.12 -6.64
C ASP A 262 -9.22 -24.01 -6.99
N HIS A 263 -8.48 -25.09 -6.82
CA HIS A 263 -7.09 -25.24 -7.27
C HIS A 263 -6.76 -26.71 -7.53
N GLY A 264 -5.69 -26.94 -8.27
CA GLY A 264 -5.20 -28.29 -8.50
C GLY A 264 -3.94 -28.35 -9.35
N CYS A 265 -3.43 -29.57 -9.46
CA CYS A 265 -2.28 -29.90 -10.31
C CYS A 265 -2.69 -31.04 -11.26
N ILE A 266 -2.68 -30.75 -12.57
CA ILE A 266 -2.90 -31.73 -13.64
C ILE A 266 -1.55 -32.33 -14.00
N LYS A 267 -1.36 -33.63 -13.75
CA LYS A 267 -0.12 -34.31 -14.04
C LYS A 267 0.12 -34.41 -15.55
N GLY A 268 1.34 -34.10 -15.97
CA GLY A 268 1.71 -33.98 -17.36
C GLY A 268 1.29 -32.63 -17.96
N THR A 269 1.24 -32.55 -19.28
CA THR A 269 0.84 -31.37 -20.06
C THR A 269 -0.49 -31.63 -20.76
N ASP A 270 -1.48 -32.15 -20.02
CA ASP A 270 -2.80 -32.44 -20.54
C ASP A 270 -3.67 -31.17 -20.57
N PHE A 271 -3.53 -30.42 -21.66
CA PHE A 271 -4.34 -29.23 -21.90
C PHE A 271 -5.82 -29.52 -22.17
N ASN A 272 -6.21 -30.75 -22.49
CA ASN A 272 -7.63 -31.10 -22.63
C ASN A 272 -8.30 -31.14 -21.24
N THR A 273 -7.68 -31.78 -20.26
CA THR A 273 -8.14 -31.73 -18.88
C THR A 273 -8.16 -30.31 -18.33
N LEU A 274 -7.16 -29.46 -18.68
CA LEU A 274 -7.17 -28.04 -18.32
C LEU A 274 -8.36 -27.31 -18.93
N TRP A 275 -8.69 -27.60 -20.19
CA TRP A 275 -9.87 -27.01 -20.84
C TRP A 275 -11.18 -27.42 -20.15
N ASP A 276 -11.33 -28.69 -19.76
CA ASP A 276 -12.50 -29.15 -19.03
C ASP A 276 -12.69 -28.37 -17.72
N ILE A 277 -11.60 -28.06 -17.01
CA ILE A 277 -11.62 -27.26 -15.79
C ILE A 277 -11.97 -25.80 -16.07
N ILE A 278 -11.39 -25.18 -17.10
CA ILE A 278 -11.66 -23.76 -17.44
C ILE A 278 -13.09 -23.60 -17.95
N ASN A 279 -13.62 -24.57 -18.68
CA ASN A 279 -14.95 -24.51 -19.30
C ASN A 279 -16.07 -25.13 -18.45
N GLN A 280 -15.79 -25.59 -17.21
CA GLN A 280 -16.81 -26.16 -16.34
C GLN A 280 -17.77 -25.09 -15.83
N THR A 281 -18.95 -25.54 -15.42
CA THR A 281 -19.95 -24.70 -14.75
C THR A 281 -19.68 -24.70 -13.24
N TYR A 282 -19.55 -23.51 -12.65
CA TYR A 282 -19.60 -23.30 -11.22
C TYR A 282 -21.01 -22.90 -10.80
N TYR A 283 -21.34 -23.01 -9.52
CA TYR A 283 -22.66 -22.66 -9.02
C TYR A 283 -22.52 -21.71 -7.83
N ASN A 284 -23.38 -20.69 -7.75
CA ASN A 284 -23.43 -19.87 -6.54
C ASN A 284 -24.28 -20.55 -5.44
N GLU A 285 -24.38 -19.91 -4.29
CA GLU A 285 -25.16 -20.39 -3.14
C GLU A 285 -26.65 -20.61 -3.47
N ARG A 286 -27.16 -19.98 -4.53
CA ARG A 286 -28.54 -20.12 -5.02
C ARG A 286 -28.71 -21.13 -6.14
N GLY A 287 -27.62 -21.80 -6.54
CA GLY A 287 -27.63 -22.79 -7.62
C GLY A 287 -27.68 -22.16 -9.03
N GLN A 288 -27.30 -20.89 -9.18
CA GLN A 288 -27.20 -20.23 -10.49
C GLN A 288 -25.85 -20.54 -11.12
N ASP A 289 -25.86 -20.70 -12.44
CA ASP A 289 -24.68 -21.00 -13.23
C ASP A 289 -23.69 -19.84 -13.28
N TRP A 290 -22.41 -20.15 -13.09
CA TRP A 290 -21.28 -19.25 -13.20
C TRP A 290 -20.18 -19.87 -14.06
N TYR A 291 -19.44 -19.05 -14.78
CA TYR A 291 -18.37 -19.48 -15.67
C TYR A 291 -17.13 -18.65 -15.40
N ILE A 292 -15.95 -19.18 -15.73
CA ILE A 292 -14.72 -18.39 -15.72
C ILE A 292 -14.80 -17.34 -16.82
N ASP A 293 -14.60 -16.08 -16.46
CA ASP A 293 -14.65 -14.96 -17.39
C ASP A 293 -13.34 -14.79 -18.18
N LEU A 294 -12.20 -15.11 -17.55
CA LEU A 294 -10.89 -15.07 -18.18
C LEU A 294 -9.89 -15.98 -17.46
N ALA A 295 -9.12 -16.74 -18.23
CA ALA A 295 -8.00 -17.54 -17.75
C ALA A 295 -6.67 -17.01 -18.34
N LEU A 296 -5.69 -16.72 -17.49
CA LEU A 296 -4.34 -16.40 -17.92
C LEU A 296 -3.42 -17.62 -17.77
N ILE A 297 -2.80 -18.02 -18.86
CA ILE A 297 -1.96 -19.23 -18.94
C ILE A 297 -0.49 -18.82 -19.07
N ASP A 298 0.35 -19.23 -18.12
CA ASP A 298 1.79 -18.93 -18.19
C ASP A 298 2.42 -19.52 -19.45
N SER A 299 3.15 -18.68 -20.16
CA SER A 299 3.87 -19.06 -21.39
C SER A 299 5.39 -18.95 -21.24
N GLY A 300 5.88 -18.99 -20.01
CA GLY A 300 7.31 -19.00 -19.69
C GLY A 300 7.98 -20.30 -20.10
N ASP A 301 7.36 -21.42 -19.75
CA ASP A 301 7.72 -22.76 -20.21
C ASP A 301 6.72 -23.25 -21.27
N GLN A 302 7.08 -24.22 -22.09
CA GLN A 302 6.24 -24.83 -23.13
C GLN A 302 5.47 -23.82 -24.02
N THR A 303 6.10 -22.72 -24.35
CA THR A 303 5.52 -21.54 -25.00
C THR A 303 4.62 -21.88 -26.19
N ASP A 304 5.04 -22.80 -27.07
CA ASP A 304 4.28 -23.12 -28.29
C ASP A 304 2.98 -23.84 -27.97
N LEU A 305 2.98 -24.80 -27.06
CA LEU A 305 1.78 -25.50 -26.64
C LEU A 305 0.77 -24.55 -25.98
N VAL A 306 1.27 -23.63 -25.15
CA VAL A 306 0.41 -22.60 -24.53
C VAL A 306 -0.17 -21.67 -25.57
N TYR A 307 0.62 -21.25 -26.58
CA TYR A 307 0.14 -20.36 -27.63
C TYR A 307 -0.92 -21.04 -28.48
N ASP A 308 -0.74 -22.31 -28.85
CA ASP A 308 -1.70 -23.09 -29.61
C ASP A 308 -3.01 -23.28 -28.81
N PHE A 309 -2.90 -23.60 -27.54
CA PHE A 309 -4.04 -23.73 -26.64
C PHE A 309 -4.81 -22.40 -26.50
N CYS A 310 -4.13 -21.31 -26.23
CA CYS A 310 -4.78 -20.00 -26.09
C CYS A 310 -5.39 -19.51 -27.42
N TYR A 311 -4.76 -19.81 -28.54
CA TYR A 311 -5.33 -19.48 -29.85
C TYR A 311 -6.65 -20.24 -30.10
N LEU A 312 -6.70 -21.54 -29.77
CA LEU A 312 -7.87 -22.36 -29.95
C LEU A 312 -9.06 -21.93 -29.10
N HIS A 313 -8.78 -21.43 -27.88
CA HIS A 313 -9.80 -21.10 -26.89
C HIS A 313 -9.95 -19.61 -26.61
N PHE A 314 -9.44 -18.74 -27.52
CA PHE A 314 -9.62 -17.30 -27.46
C PHE A 314 -11.13 -16.93 -27.60
N PRO A 315 -11.68 -15.95 -26.86
CA PRO A 315 -11.01 -15.00 -25.96
C PRO A 315 -10.94 -15.44 -24.49
N LEU A 316 -11.42 -16.63 -24.13
CA LEU A 316 -11.49 -17.09 -22.74
C LEU A 316 -10.11 -17.35 -22.14
N THR A 317 -9.14 -17.76 -22.96
CA THR A 317 -7.77 -18.03 -22.52
C THR A 317 -6.79 -17.08 -23.21
N VAL A 318 -5.87 -16.52 -22.44
CA VAL A 318 -4.87 -15.56 -22.94
C VAL A 318 -3.49 -15.93 -22.33
N PRO A 319 -2.40 -15.96 -23.14
CA PRO A 319 -1.09 -16.24 -22.64
C PRO A 319 -0.54 -15.08 -21.81
N VAL A 320 0.12 -15.41 -20.69
CA VAL A 320 0.78 -14.45 -19.80
C VAL A 320 2.24 -14.79 -19.61
N LYS A 321 3.05 -13.80 -19.25
CA LYS A 321 4.42 -13.95 -18.74
C LYS A 321 4.62 -13.04 -17.54
N GLY A 322 5.23 -13.58 -16.49
CA GLY A 322 5.73 -12.77 -15.38
C GLY A 322 6.90 -11.89 -15.84
N SER A 323 6.88 -10.61 -15.48
CA SER A 323 8.00 -9.71 -15.74
C SER A 323 9.11 -9.93 -14.71
N SER A 324 10.33 -10.13 -15.19
CA SER A 324 11.54 -10.19 -14.36
C SER A 324 12.07 -8.81 -13.93
N ARG A 325 11.47 -7.72 -14.44
CA ARG A 325 11.83 -6.33 -14.13
C ARG A 325 10.57 -5.54 -13.79
N PRO A 326 10.65 -4.54 -12.91
CA PRO A 326 9.52 -3.64 -12.68
C PRO A 326 9.05 -3.03 -13.99
N ILE A 327 7.75 -3.03 -14.22
CA ILE A 327 7.10 -2.36 -15.35
C ILE A 327 6.32 -1.14 -14.85
N PRO A 328 6.21 -0.06 -15.65
CA PRO A 328 5.54 1.16 -15.20
C PRO A 328 4.04 0.99 -14.88
N ALA A 329 3.42 -0.08 -15.40
CA ALA A 329 2.03 -0.43 -15.19
C ALA A 329 1.95 -1.84 -14.56
N ARG A 330 0.81 -2.16 -13.93
CA ARG A 330 0.55 -3.48 -13.32
C ARG A 330 0.65 -4.62 -14.32
N PHE A 331 0.25 -4.35 -15.56
CA PHE A 331 0.45 -5.26 -16.71
C PHE A 331 0.67 -4.46 -17.99
N ARG A 332 1.21 -5.12 -19.00
CA ARG A 332 1.39 -4.58 -20.34
C ARG A 332 0.88 -5.59 -21.36
N ARG A 333 0.12 -5.12 -22.34
CA ARG A 333 -0.33 -5.92 -23.49
C ARG A 333 0.64 -5.75 -24.65
N SER A 334 1.01 -6.85 -25.30
CA SER A 334 1.77 -6.89 -26.54
C SER A 334 1.17 -7.97 -27.46
N GLU A 335 1.58 -8.02 -28.70
CA GLU A 335 1.17 -9.06 -29.64
C GLU A 335 2.30 -10.09 -29.82
N ILE A 336 1.91 -11.35 -30.02
CA ILE A 336 2.87 -12.42 -30.37
C ILE A 336 3.35 -12.18 -31.81
N GLN A 337 4.68 -12.04 -31.97
CA GLN A 337 5.31 -11.73 -33.26
C GLN A 337 6.01 -12.95 -33.87
N LYS A 338 5.81 -14.16 -33.33
CA LYS A 338 6.46 -15.38 -33.81
C LYS A 338 5.88 -15.78 -35.16
N GLU A 339 6.68 -15.69 -36.24
CA GLU A 339 6.24 -15.87 -37.62
C GLU A 339 5.63 -17.27 -37.91
N ASP A 340 6.18 -18.33 -37.31
CA ASP A 340 5.76 -19.71 -37.53
C ASP A 340 4.69 -20.18 -36.52
N SER A 341 4.13 -19.29 -35.72
CA SER A 341 3.10 -19.63 -34.72
C SER A 341 1.71 -19.32 -35.27
N VAL A 342 0.75 -20.23 -35.06
CA VAL A 342 -0.66 -20.00 -35.34
C VAL A 342 -1.24 -18.86 -34.47
N ALA A 343 -0.62 -18.61 -33.33
CA ALA A 343 -1.00 -17.55 -32.39
C ALA A 343 -0.41 -16.16 -32.77
N LYS A 344 0.21 -16.01 -33.96
CA LYS A 344 0.70 -14.69 -34.42
C LYS A 344 -0.41 -13.66 -34.38
N GLY A 345 -0.17 -12.52 -33.74
CA GLY A 345 -1.15 -11.44 -33.56
C GLY A 345 -2.05 -11.62 -32.32
N LEU A 346 -2.02 -12.79 -31.65
CA LEU A 346 -2.71 -12.95 -30.37
C LEU A 346 -2.08 -12.05 -29.29
N SER A 347 -2.90 -11.53 -28.40
CA SER A 347 -2.42 -10.74 -27.25
C SER A 347 -1.60 -11.59 -26.30
N LEU A 348 -0.43 -11.08 -25.91
CA LEU A 348 0.40 -11.59 -24.84
C LEU A 348 0.43 -10.58 -23.71
N ILE A 349 0.13 -11.03 -22.49
CA ILE A 349 0.13 -10.18 -21.30
C ILE A 349 1.49 -10.32 -20.60
N MET A 350 2.12 -9.19 -20.30
CA MET A 350 3.27 -9.12 -19.40
C MET A 350 2.78 -8.63 -18.04
N CYS A 351 2.89 -9.45 -17.00
CA CYS A 351 2.35 -9.21 -15.66
C CYS A 351 3.45 -8.74 -14.69
N ASP A 352 3.17 -7.73 -13.86
CA ASP A 352 4.02 -7.36 -12.72
C ASP A 352 3.71 -8.27 -11.51
N GLY A 353 4.38 -9.40 -11.43
CA GLY A 353 4.21 -10.34 -10.32
C GLY A 353 4.46 -9.72 -8.95
N SER A 354 5.35 -8.73 -8.84
CA SER A 354 5.65 -8.08 -7.55
C SER A 354 4.46 -7.28 -7.02
N TYR A 355 3.73 -6.60 -7.89
CA TYR A 355 2.53 -5.86 -7.54
C TYR A 355 1.44 -6.81 -7.02
N TYR A 356 1.09 -7.84 -7.79
CA TYR A 356 0.00 -8.76 -7.41
C TYR A 356 0.34 -9.61 -6.18
N LYS A 357 1.59 -10.08 -6.02
CA LYS A 357 2.05 -10.75 -4.79
C LYS A 357 1.88 -9.84 -3.56
N SER A 358 2.22 -8.56 -3.70
CA SER A 358 2.06 -7.59 -2.61
C SER A 358 0.60 -7.35 -2.26
N MET A 359 -0.27 -7.22 -3.27
CA MET A 359 -1.72 -7.07 -3.08
C MET A 359 -2.33 -8.30 -2.40
N LEU A 360 -2.01 -9.50 -2.89
CA LEU A 360 -2.51 -10.75 -2.34
C LEU A 360 -2.12 -10.91 -0.86
N TYR A 361 -0.85 -10.70 -0.53
CA TYR A 361 -0.37 -10.81 0.85
C TYR A 361 -1.00 -9.77 1.77
N ALA A 362 -1.22 -8.54 1.30
CA ALA A 362 -1.94 -7.53 2.07
C ALA A 362 -3.37 -8.00 2.40
N LYS A 363 -4.06 -8.61 1.43
CA LYS A 363 -5.42 -9.14 1.61
C LYS A 363 -5.46 -10.36 2.53
N ILE A 364 -4.52 -11.29 2.40
CA ILE A 364 -4.41 -12.45 3.31
C ILE A 364 -4.20 -11.99 4.76
N ASN A 365 -3.41 -10.94 4.97
CA ASN A 365 -3.15 -10.40 6.32
C ASN A 365 -4.28 -9.53 6.86
N ALA A 366 -5.16 -9.02 6.02
CA ALA A 366 -6.28 -8.21 6.46
C ALA A 366 -7.25 -9.00 7.35
N VAL A 367 -7.91 -8.29 8.26
CA VAL A 367 -8.89 -8.89 9.20
C VAL A 367 -10.34 -8.62 8.78
N ASP A 368 -10.52 -8.02 7.61
CA ASP A 368 -11.81 -7.60 7.08
C ASP A 368 -12.49 -8.65 6.18
N GLY A 369 -11.89 -9.83 6.03
CA GLY A 369 -12.38 -10.88 5.14
C GLY A 369 -12.20 -10.59 3.65
N SER A 370 -11.25 -9.69 3.30
CA SER A 370 -10.96 -9.35 1.90
C SER A 370 -10.28 -10.47 1.10
N PHE A 371 -9.77 -11.50 1.78
CA PHE A 371 -9.32 -12.76 1.20
C PHE A 371 -9.87 -13.91 2.01
N GLN A 372 -10.59 -14.83 1.36
CA GLN A 372 -11.12 -16.05 1.96
C GLN A 372 -10.85 -17.25 1.06
N VAL A 373 -10.77 -18.44 1.66
CA VAL A 373 -10.61 -19.72 0.95
C VAL A 373 -11.77 -20.63 1.30
N PHE A 374 -12.10 -21.57 0.42
CA PHE A 374 -13.18 -22.53 0.65
C PHE A 374 -12.91 -23.43 1.87
N ASP A 375 -13.98 -23.97 2.46
CA ASP A 375 -13.86 -24.92 3.57
C ASP A 375 -13.26 -26.24 3.07
N GLY A 376 -12.17 -26.67 3.71
CA GLY A 376 -11.41 -27.86 3.30
C GLY A 376 -10.23 -27.57 2.35
N VAL A 377 -9.81 -26.31 2.19
CA VAL A 377 -8.55 -26.00 1.49
C VAL A 377 -7.39 -26.79 2.10
N ASP A 378 -6.53 -27.35 1.26
CA ASP A 378 -5.42 -28.19 1.71
C ASP A 378 -4.19 -27.38 2.15
N GLN A 379 -3.32 -28.06 2.88
CA GLN A 379 -2.10 -27.50 3.43
C GLN A 379 -1.10 -27.13 2.34
N GLU A 380 -1.02 -27.92 1.26
CA GLU A 380 -0.10 -27.71 0.16
C GLU A 380 -0.36 -26.37 -0.54
N TYR A 381 -1.61 -26.06 -0.84
CA TYR A 381 -2.00 -24.77 -1.39
C TYR A 381 -1.58 -23.63 -0.45
N CYS A 382 -1.91 -23.72 0.84
CA CYS A 382 -1.59 -22.68 1.81
C CYS A 382 -0.07 -22.42 1.94
N GLU A 383 0.73 -23.48 1.89
CA GLU A 383 2.19 -23.39 1.94
C GLU A 383 2.77 -22.77 0.66
N GLN A 384 2.27 -23.19 -0.52
CA GLN A 384 2.75 -22.66 -1.78
C GLN A 384 2.36 -21.19 -1.99
N VAL A 385 1.13 -20.80 -1.67
CA VAL A 385 0.67 -19.39 -1.76
C VAL A 385 1.48 -18.48 -0.85
N THR A 386 1.98 -19.01 0.27
CA THR A 386 2.79 -18.23 1.23
C THR A 386 4.28 -18.54 1.18
N SER A 387 4.76 -19.16 0.11
CA SER A 387 6.14 -19.70 -0.02
C SER A 387 7.22 -18.63 -0.20
N GLU A 388 6.84 -17.40 -0.57
CA GLU A 388 7.77 -16.31 -0.81
C GLU A 388 7.67 -15.22 0.27
N HIS A 389 8.68 -14.34 0.29
CA HIS A 389 8.69 -13.12 1.09
C HIS A 389 9.50 -12.04 0.39
N LYS A 390 9.24 -10.79 0.70
CA LYS A 390 10.04 -9.67 0.20
C LYS A 390 11.31 -9.54 1.02
N VAL A 391 12.42 -9.42 0.33
CA VAL A 391 13.73 -9.09 0.92
C VAL A 391 14.27 -7.84 0.27
N PHE A 392 14.99 -7.07 1.06
CA PHE A 392 15.65 -5.87 0.58
C PHE A 392 17.04 -6.24 0.05
N GLU A 393 17.24 -6.10 -1.24
CA GLU A 393 18.52 -6.39 -1.87
C GLU A 393 19.18 -5.11 -2.40
N ARG A 394 20.51 -5.09 -2.30
CA ARG A 394 21.33 -4.09 -2.93
C ARG A 394 22.16 -4.73 -4.04
N LYS A 395 21.77 -4.51 -5.29
CA LYS A 395 22.44 -5.07 -6.46
C LYS A 395 22.98 -3.92 -7.35
N ASN A 396 24.29 -3.92 -7.62
CA ASN A 396 24.95 -2.88 -8.42
C ASN A 396 24.71 -1.44 -7.94
N GLY A 397 24.58 -1.22 -6.63
CA GLY A 397 24.33 0.10 -6.05
C GLY A 397 22.87 0.56 -6.09
N VAL A 398 21.99 -0.22 -6.69
CA VAL A 398 20.53 0.00 -6.67
C VAL A 398 19.94 -0.83 -5.56
N GLU A 399 19.19 -0.20 -4.71
CA GLU A 399 18.44 -0.81 -3.61
C GLU A 399 17.01 -1.07 -4.09
N SER A 400 16.54 -2.31 -3.94
CA SER A 400 15.18 -2.69 -4.33
C SER A 400 14.63 -3.82 -3.46
N TRP A 401 13.31 -3.84 -3.32
CA TRP A 401 12.60 -4.97 -2.75
C TRP A 401 12.38 -6.02 -3.83
N VAL A 402 12.76 -7.28 -3.52
CA VAL A 402 12.58 -8.42 -4.42
C VAL A 402 11.89 -9.56 -3.69
N TRP A 403 11.03 -10.30 -4.41
CA TRP A 403 10.42 -11.49 -3.88
C TRP A 403 11.39 -12.67 -3.98
N GLN A 404 11.55 -13.41 -2.88
CA GLN A 404 12.40 -14.59 -2.81
C GLN A 404 11.66 -15.72 -2.10
N LYS A 405 11.92 -16.94 -2.51
CA LYS A 405 11.43 -18.13 -1.82
C LYS A 405 11.98 -18.20 -0.39
N LYS A 406 11.14 -18.57 0.57
CA LYS A 406 11.53 -18.69 1.98
C LYS A 406 12.60 -19.75 2.20
N THR A 407 12.54 -20.82 1.42
CA THR A 407 13.55 -21.89 1.37
C THR A 407 13.87 -22.23 -0.08
N SER A 408 15.05 -22.78 -0.36
CA SER A 408 15.49 -23.08 -1.73
C SER A 408 14.62 -24.12 -2.44
N ASP A 409 13.96 -24.98 -1.69
CA ASP A 409 13.11 -26.08 -2.13
C ASP A 409 11.61 -25.75 -2.09
N ALA A 410 11.25 -24.54 -1.63
CA ALA A 410 9.86 -24.11 -1.60
C ALA A 410 9.26 -24.07 -3.01
N GLN A 411 8.11 -24.66 -3.17
CA GLN A 411 7.29 -24.54 -4.38
C GLN A 411 6.39 -23.30 -4.26
N ASN A 412 6.17 -22.60 -5.38
CA ASN A 412 5.39 -21.36 -5.44
C ASN A 412 4.35 -21.37 -6.57
N HIS A 413 4.05 -22.54 -7.11
CA HIS A 413 3.18 -22.67 -8.30
C HIS A 413 1.80 -22.09 -8.08
N TYR A 414 1.16 -22.39 -6.94
CA TYR A 414 -0.13 -21.78 -6.62
C TYR A 414 -0.05 -20.28 -6.35
N LEU A 415 1.07 -19.76 -5.82
CA LEU A 415 1.27 -18.32 -5.71
C LEU A 415 1.31 -17.64 -7.08
N ASP A 416 1.99 -18.25 -8.05
CA ASP A 416 2.04 -17.72 -9.41
C ASP A 416 0.68 -17.85 -10.11
N CYS A 417 -0.11 -18.91 -9.87
CA CYS A 417 -1.50 -19.02 -10.31
C CYS A 417 -2.37 -17.89 -9.75
N GLU A 418 -2.27 -17.59 -8.45
CA GLU A 418 -2.99 -16.49 -7.81
C GLU A 418 -2.62 -15.12 -8.40
N VAL A 419 -1.34 -14.93 -8.73
CA VAL A 419 -0.85 -13.72 -9.42
C VAL A 419 -1.51 -13.58 -10.79
N TYR A 420 -1.60 -14.67 -11.56
CA TYR A 420 -2.21 -14.65 -12.88
C TYR A 420 -3.73 -14.50 -12.82
N ALA A 421 -4.41 -15.12 -11.86
CA ALA A 421 -5.84 -14.91 -11.62
C ALA A 421 -6.14 -13.45 -11.24
N SER A 422 -5.30 -12.86 -10.38
CA SER A 422 -5.40 -11.43 -10.03
C SER A 422 -5.16 -10.50 -11.23
N CYS A 423 -4.18 -10.83 -12.08
CA CYS A 423 -3.91 -10.10 -13.31
C CYS A 423 -5.07 -10.21 -14.31
N ALA A 424 -5.73 -11.36 -14.39
CA ALA A 424 -6.92 -11.57 -15.22
C ALA A 424 -8.07 -10.66 -14.80
N ALA A 425 -8.35 -10.57 -13.50
CA ALA A 425 -9.37 -9.69 -12.95
C ALA A 425 -9.08 -8.21 -13.25
N ASP A 426 -7.83 -7.78 -13.10
CA ASP A 426 -7.41 -6.41 -13.42
C ASP A 426 -7.49 -6.11 -14.92
N LEU A 427 -7.11 -7.06 -15.78
CA LEU A 427 -7.16 -6.96 -17.24
C LEU A 427 -8.58 -6.75 -17.77
N MET A 428 -9.57 -7.35 -17.12
CA MET A 428 -10.99 -7.17 -17.42
C MET A 428 -11.55 -5.82 -16.94
N GLY A 429 -10.71 -4.97 -16.36
CA GLY A 429 -11.14 -3.70 -15.75
C GLY A 429 -11.77 -3.88 -14.37
N GLY A 430 -11.74 -5.10 -13.83
CA GLY A 430 -12.37 -5.46 -12.57
C GLY A 430 -11.90 -4.61 -11.41
N PHE A 431 -10.62 -4.25 -11.35
CA PHE A 431 -10.11 -3.42 -10.26
C PHE A 431 -10.69 -2.01 -10.23
N ALA A 432 -11.08 -1.44 -11.37
CA ALA A 432 -11.79 -0.17 -11.43
C ALA A 432 -13.29 -0.34 -11.17
N LEU A 433 -13.87 -1.43 -11.67
CA LEU A 433 -15.30 -1.76 -11.49
C LEU A 433 -15.61 -2.28 -10.08
N LEU A 434 -14.63 -2.95 -9.45
CA LEU A 434 -14.75 -3.53 -8.11
C LEU A 434 -14.34 -2.55 -7.00
N GLU A 435 -13.96 -1.33 -7.33
CA GLU A 435 -13.76 -0.27 -6.33
C GLU A 435 -15.13 0.14 -5.75
N GLU A 436 -15.16 0.41 -4.44
CA GLU A 436 -16.36 0.99 -3.83
C GLU A 436 -16.66 2.31 -4.55
N PRO A 437 -17.93 2.61 -4.90
CA PRO A 437 -18.27 3.91 -5.45
C PRO A 437 -17.76 4.99 -4.48
N VAL A 438 -16.97 5.93 -4.99
CA VAL A 438 -16.64 7.13 -4.23
C VAL A 438 -17.98 7.84 -4.04
N GLU A 439 -18.51 7.89 -2.82
CA GLU A 439 -19.67 8.74 -2.50
C GLU A 439 -19.31 10.16 -2.94
N GLN A 440 -19.88 10.59 -4.05
CA GLN A 440 -19.84 11.99 -4.41
C GLN A 440 -20.63 12.70 -3.31
N PRO A 441 -20.09 13.74 -2.67
CA PRO A 441 -20.88 14.54 -1.76
C PRO A 441 -22.13 14.97 -2.54
N GLU A 442 -23.31 14.66 -1.99
CA GLU A 442 -24.57 15.14 -2.55
C GLU A 442 -24.38 16.63 -2.80
N ALA A 443 -24.50 17.03 -4.07
CA ALA A 443 -24.47 18.44 -4.40
C ALA A 443 -25.59 19.08 -3.56
N GLU A 444 -25.22 19.97 -2.65
CA GLU A 444 -26.18 20.79 -1.95
C GLU A 444 -27.11 21.36 -3.03
N VAL A 445 -28.35 20.90 -2.99
CA VAL A 445 -29.40 21.50 -3.85
C VAL A 445 -29.42 22.95 -3.40
N SER A 446 -28.80 23.81 -4.18
CA SER A 446 -28.87 25.25 -3.97
C SER A 446 -30.35 25.59 -3.94
N ALA A 447 -30.82 26.04 -2.79
CA ALA A 447 -32.15 26.62 -2.66
C ALA A 447 -32.35 27.61 -3.82
N GLU A 448 -33.42 27.43 -4.57
CA GLU A 448 -33.80 28.38 -5.60
C GLU A 448 -33.85 29.78 -4.96
N PRO A 449 -33.26 30.80 -5.60
CA PRO A 449 -33.37 32.15 -5.07
C PRO A 449 -34.85 32.53 -5.06
N GLU A 450 -35.38 32.90 -3.89
CA GLU A 450 -36.69 33.54 -3.79
C GLU A 450 -36.73 34.72 -4.77
N GLU A 451 -37.71 34.74 -5.66
CA GLU A 451 -38.04 35.87 -6.53
C GLU A 451 -38.40 37.07 -5.66
N ASP A 452 -37.43 37.93 -5.39
CA ASP A 452 -37.69 39.27 -4.85
C ASP A 452 -38.38 40.10 -5.95
N SER A 453 -39.65 40.31 -5.75
CA SER A 453 -40.44 41.28 -6.51
C SER A 453 -39.93 42.70 -6.20
N TRP A 454 -39.09 43.23 -7.04
CA TRP A 454 -38.81 44.67 -7.06
C TRP A 454 -39.69 45.34 -8.11
N GLY A 455 -40.49 46.32 -7.64
CA GLY A 455 -41.39 47.09 -8.43
C GLY A 455 -40.74 47.92 -9.53
N GLU A 456 -41.48 48.08 -10.59
CA GLU A 456 -41.21 49.00 -11.68
C GLU A 456 -41.07 50.42 -11.09
N ASP A 457 -39.88 51.00 -11.22
CA ASP A 457 -39.70 52.45 -11.19
C ASP A 457 -38.89 52.86 -12.42
N SER A 458 -39.60 53.56 -13.27
CA SER A 458 -39.15 54.28 -14.47
C SER A 458 -38.08 55.29 -14.08
N TRP A 459 -36.95 55.28 -14.80
CA TRP A 459 -36.14 56.48 -14.97
C TRP A 459 -35.78 56.65 -16.44
N ASP A 460 -36.13 57.85 -16.90
CA ASP A 460 -36.00 58.36 -18.25
C ASP A 460 -34.51 58.44 -18.71
N ASN A 461 -34.42 58.41 -20.05
CA ASN A 461 -33.29 58.86 -20.85
C ASN A 461 -32.68 60.14 -20.34
N ASP A 462 -31.37 60.22 -20.35
CA ASP A 462 -30.67 61.39 -20.96
C ASP A 462 -29.20 61.04 -21.29
N ASP A 463 -28.87 61.46 -22.49
CA ASP A 463 -27.66 61.53 -23.23
C ASP A 463 -26.36 61.80 -22.43
N TRP A 464 -25.28 61.10 -22.84
CA TRP A 464 -23.95 61.70 -22.94
C TRP A 464 -23.18 61.08 -24.07
N GLU A 465 -22.95 61.95 -25.10
CA GLU A 465 -22.06 61.77 -26.21
C GLU A 465 -20.59 61.70 -25.79
N ASP A 466 -19.82 61.09 -26.67
CA ASP A 466 -18.39 61.10 -26.92
C ASP A 466 -17.59 62.24 -26.38
N ASP A 467 -16.36 61.92 -25.89
CA ASP A 467 -15.16 62.58 -26.45
C ASP A 467 -13.89 61.81 -26.09
N TRP A 468 -13.10 61.60 -27.16
CA TRP A 468 -11.73 61.15 -27.20
C TRP A 468 -10.75 62.27 -26.75
N ASP A 469 -9.74 61.94 -25.92
CA ASP A 469 -8.33 62.24 -26.21
C ASP A 469 -7.42 61.36 -25.33
#